data_211d995957a8c2e70378329fe9f75a72
#
_entry.id   211d995957a8c2e70378329fe9f75a72
#
_cell.length_a   1.000
_cell.length_b   1.000
_cell.length_c   1.000
_cell.angle_alpha   90.00
_cell.angle_beta   90.00
_cell.angle_gamma   90.00
#
_symmetry.space_group_name_H-M   'P 1'
#
loop_
_entity.id
_entity.type
_entity.pdbx_description
1 polymer ?
#
loop_
_entity_poly.entity_id
_entity_poly.type
_entity_poly.pdbx_seq_one_letter_code
_entity_poly.pdbx_strand_id
1 'polypeptide(L)'
;MGRKKKSFISKNKTLSFVITFLLMATGVYYIGLNYVPEKWYETQTMMPEQVESYYVNQWCTSDFGRKEAILWDTTRVDCLAKDYAIEFDFAKKWAESVGQALYYSKLTGKKPAVTLILTSPTDYRYVKRVERLDNGIKIFLVKAY
;
A
#
# COMPACT_ATOMS: atom_id res chain seq x y z
N MET A 1 -4.32 -66.52 -20.46
CA MET A 1 -5.28 -65.41 -20.62
C MET A 1 -5.07 -64.43 -19.47
N GLY A 2 -4.38 -63.34 -19.70
CA GLY A 2 -4.08 -62.37 -18.67
C GLY A 2 -3.46 -61.13 -19.26
N ARG A 3 -4.27 -60.14 -19.58
CA ARG A 3 -3.77 -58.78 -19.88
C ARG A 3 -4.92 -57.79 -19.82
N LYS A 4 -4.97 -56.94 -18.80
CA LYS A 4 -5.51 -55.57 -18.84
C LYS A 4 -5.68 -55.03 -17.43
N LYS A 5 -4.57 -54.69 -16.74
CA LYS A 5 -4.63 -53.88 -15.50
C LYS A 5 -3.58 -52.74 -15.44
N LYS A 6 -2.85 -52.44 -16.53
CA LYS A 6 -1.80 -51.40 -16.49
C LYS A 6 -2.23 -50.01 -16.96
N SER A 7 -3.43 -49.82 -17.49
CA SER A 7 -3.85 -48.53 -18.09
C SER A 7 -4.51 -47.54 -17.14
N PHE A 8 -5.11 -48.02 -16.05
CA PHE A 8 -5.89 -47.15 -15.15
C PHE A 8 -5.05 -46.33 -14.16
N ILE A 9 -3.91 -46.86 -13.72
CA ILE A 9 -3.05 -46.21 -12.72
C ILE A 9 -2.24 -45.04 -13.34
N SER A 10 -1.91 -45.11 -14.63
CA SER A 10 -1.14 -44.08 -15.33
C SER A 10 -1.96 -42.81 -15.55
N LYS A 11 -3.25 -42.91 -15.87
CA LYS A 11 -4.10 -41.72 -16.10
C LYS A 11 -4.37 -40.92 -14.83
N ASN A 12 -4.47 -41.58 -13.67
CA ASN A 12 -4.70 -40.86 -12.41
C ASN A 12 -3.50 -40.11 -11.91
N LYS A 13 -2.27 -40.60 -12.18
CA LYS A 13 -1.03 -39.86 -11.80
C LYS A 13 -0.87 -38.59 -12.62
N THR A 14 -1.08 -38.65 -13.94
CA THR A 14 -0.98 -37.47 -14.82
C THR A 14 -2.03 -36.42 -14.48
N LEU A 15 -3.26 -36.83 -14.21
CA LEU A 15 -4.34 -35.95 -13.79
C LEU A 15 -4.03 -35.27 -12.44
N SER A 16 -3.48 -36.03 -11.48
CA SER A 16 -3.05 -35.48 -10.18
C SER A 16 -1.95 -34.43 -10.33
N PHE A 17 -0.95 -34.67 -11.17
CA PHE A 17 0.11 -33.72 -11.45
C PHE A 17 -0.42 -32.43 -12.09
N VAL A 18 -1.34 -32.53 -13.05
CA VAL A 18 -1.95 -31.38 -13.72
C VAL A 18 -2.76 -30.55 -12.73
N ILE A 19 -3.56 -31.16 -11.88
CA ILE A 19 -4.36 -30.46 -10.86
C ILE A 19 -3.43 -29.75 -9.85
N THR A 20 -2.38 -30.44 -9.36
CA THR A 20 -1.41 -29.84 -8.43
C THR A 20 -0.69 -28.66 -9.07
N PHE A 21 -0.28 -28.78 -10.33
CA PHE A 21 0.37 -27.69 -11.06
C PHE A 21 -0.56 -26.50 -11.26
N LEU A 22 -1.82 -26.72 -11.62
CA LEU A 22 -2.83 -25.67 -11.74
C LEU A 22 -3.09 -24.97 -10.42
N LEU A 23 -3.17 -25.69 -9.31
CA LEU A 23 -3.35 -25.12 -7.97
C LEU A 23 -2.14 -24.29 -7.55
N MET A 24 -0.91 -24.76 -7.84
CA MET A 24 0.29 -23.99 -7.60
C MET A 24 0.35 -22.73 -8.48
N ALA A 25 0.03 -22.84 -9.76
CA ALA A 25 0.02 -21.72 -10.69
C ALA A 25 -1.00 -20.65 -10.30
N THR A 26 -2.20 -21.05 -9.89
CA THR A 26 -3.24 -20.13 -9.39
C THR A 26 -2.84 -19.51 -8.06
N GLY A 27 -2.21 -20.27 -7.17
CA GLY A 27 -1.67 -19.76 -5.90
C GLY A 27 -0.58 -18.72 -6.13
N VAL A 28 0.38 -19.00 -7.01
CA VAL A 28 1.45 -18.06 -7.38
C VAL A 28 0.88 -16.82 -8.05
N TYR A 29 -0.09 -16.98 -8.94
CA TYR A 29 -0.78 -15.87 -9.60
C TYR A 29 -1.52 -14.98 -8.59
N TYR A 30 -2.27 -15.60 -7.64
CA TYR A 30 -2.99 -14.87 -6.61
C TYR A 30 -2.05 -14.12 -5.65
N ILE A 31 -0.95 -14.77 -5.23
CA ILE A 31 0.08 -14.12 -4.41
C ILE A 31 0.73 -12.98 -5.19
N GLY A 32 1.09 -13.19 -6.46
CA GLY A 32 1.70 -12.17 -7.31
C GLY A 32 0.81 -10.95 -7.51
N LEU A 33 -0.53 -11.14 -7.65
CA LEU A 33 -1.48 -10.03 -7.77
C LEU A 33 -1.63 -9.21 -6.50
N ASN A 34 -1.35 -9.79 -5.32
CA ASN A 34 -1.53 -9.16 -4.02
C ASN A 34 -0.21 -8.76 -3.36
N TYR A 35 0.93 -9.21 -3.92
CA TYR A 35 2.24 -8.87 -3.39
C TYR A 35 2.63 -7.45 -3.81
N VAL A 36 2.71 -6.55 -2.84
CA VAL A 36 3.36 -5.24 -2.99
C VAL A 36 4.72 -5.36 -2.32
N PRO A 37 5.83 -5.28 -3.07
CA PRO A 37 7.15 -5.38 -2.49
C PRO A 37 7.38 -4.24 -1.49
N GLU A 38 7.56 -4.55 -0.23
CA GLU A 38 7.74 -3.60 0.87
C GLU A 38 8.91 -2.63 0.63
N LYS A 39 9.93 -3.09 -0.06
CA LYS A 39 11.12 -2.30 -0.42
C LYS A 39 10.87 -1.09 -1.32
N TRP A 40 9.66 -0.95 -1.87
CA TRP A 40 9.29 0.15 -2.76
C TRP A 40 8.74 1.36 -2.00
N TYR A 41 8.44 1.19 -0.72
CA TYR A 41 7.89 2.24 0.13
C TYR A 41 8.77 2.46 1.35
N GLU A 42 8.92 3.73 1.70
CA GLU A 42 9.44 4.07 3.02
C GLU A 42 8.35 3.74 4.04
N THR A 43 8.56 2.63 4.76
CA THR A 43 7.58 2.07 5.70
C THR A 43 8.10 2.16 7.12
N GLN A 44 7.27 2.67 8.02
CA GLN A 44 7.52 2.63 9.46
C GLN A 44 6.45 1.78 10.14
N THR A 45 6.86 0.98 11.14
CA THR A 45 5.94 0.25 12.01
C THR A 45 5.71 1.06 13.27
N MET A 46 4.46 1.32 13.61
CA MET A 46 4.06 2.14 14.76
C MET A 46 2.97 1.43 15.57
N MET A 47 2.67 1.97 16.77
CA MET A 47 1.62 1.43 17.63
C MET A 47 0.28 1.36 16.90
N PRO A 48 -0.45 0.23 17.02
CA PRO A 48 -1.80 0.12 16.46
C PRO A 48 -2.82 0.97 17.25
N GLU A 49 -4.02 1.09 16.67
CA GLU A 49 -5.21 1.69 17.32
C GLU A 49 -5.05 3.13 17.82
N GLN A 50 -4.12 3.89 17.23
CA GLN A 50 -3.94 5.30 17.52
C GLN A 50 -4.78 6.18 16.59
N VAL A 51 -5.00 7.44 17.00
CA VAL A 51 -5.59 8.46 16.12
C VAL A 51 -4.54 8.95 15.12
N GLU A 52 -5.00 9.50 14.00
CA GLU A 52 -4.15 9.93 12.88
C GLU A 52 -3.04 10.91 13.31
N SER A 53 -3.37 11.90 14.14
CA SER A 53 -2.40 12.88 14.66
C SER A 53 -1.25 12.24 15.45
N TYR A 54 -1.44 11.06 16.04
CA TYR A 54 -0.36 10.31 16.66
C TYR A 54 0.71 9.94 15.63
N TYR A 55 0.29 9.42 14.49
CA TYR A 55 1.21 8.99 13.43
C TYR A 55 1.92 10.18 12.77
N VAL A 56 1.21 11.28 12.55
CA VAL A 56 1.80 12.56 12.11
C VAL A 56 2.90 12.99 13.08
N ASN A 57 2.60 12.98 14.38
CA ASN A 57 3.55 13.42 15.41
C ASN A 57 4.81 12.58 15.51
N GLN A 58 4.69 11.26 15.29
CA GLN A 58 5.84 10.36 15.32
C GLN A 58 6.67 10.43 14.04
N TRP A 59 6.02 10.63 12.90
CA TRP A 59 6.67 10.55 11.60
C TRP A 59 7.26 11.88 11.14
N CYS A 60 6.52 12.99 11.28
CA CYS A 60 6.93 14.32 10.87
C CYS A 60 7.75 14.99 11.98
N THR A 61 9.03 14.63 12.10
CA THR A 61 9.95 15.25 13.05
C THR A 61 10.39 16.64 12.58
N SER A 62 10.92 17.47 13.49
CA SER A 62 11.41 18.82 13.17
C SER A 62 12.50 18.83 12.10
N ASP A 63 13.32 17.76 12.03
CA ASP A 63 14.39 17.62 11.04
C ASP A 63 13.86 17.24 9.67
N PHE A 64 12.68 16.64 9.62
CA PHE A 64 12.05 16.20 8.38
C PHE A 64 11.13 17.26 7.79
N GLY A 65 10.31 17.92 8.61
CA GLY A 65 9.34 18.90 8.14
C GLY A 65 8.60 19.63 9.24
N ARG A 66 7.74 20.55 8.83
CA ARG A 66 6.86 21.29 9.74
C ARG A 66 5.50 20.59 9.82
N LYS A 67 5.14 20.16 11.02
CA LYS A 67 3.83 19.56 11.30
C LYS A 67 2.72 20.61 11.23
N GLU A 68 1.52 20.18 10.83
CA GLU A 68 0.29 20.96 10.90
C GLU A 68 0.49 22.37 10.29
N ALA A 69 1.15 22.43 9.14
CA ALA A 69 1.54 23.68 8.52
C ALA A 69 0.31 24.39 7.92
N ILE A 70 -0.07 25.54 8.51
CA ILE A 70 -1.14 26.39 7.99
C ILE A 70 -0.65 27.10 6.74
N LEU A 71 -1.42 27.02 5.65
CA LEU A 71 -1.18 27.69 4.39
C LEU A 71 -1.89 29.05 4.34
N TRP A 72 -1.62 29.82 3.29
CA TRP A 72 -2.16 31.17 3.12
C TRP A 72 -3.69 31.21 2.94
N ASP A 73 -4.30 30.11 2.49
CA ASP A 73 -5.75 29.94 2.34
C ASP A 73 -6.42 29.35 3.58
N THR A 74 -5.69 29.27 4.69
CA THR A 74 -6.11 28.72 5.98
C THR A 74 -6.22 27.19 6.02
N THR A 75 -5.97 26.48 4.93
CA THR A 75 -5.87 25.02 4.96
C THR A 75 -4.59 24.56 5.66
N ARG A 76 -4.54 23.31 6.06
CA ARG A 76 -3.49 22.77 6.91
C ARG A 76 -2.93 21.50 6.32
N VAL A 77 -1.62 21.50 6.08
CA VAL A 77 -0.87 20.31 5.62
C VAL A 77 -0.35 19.57 6.85
N ASP A 78 -0.57 18.28 6.92
CA ASP A 78 -0.13 17.47 8.07
C ASP A 78 1.39 17.49 8.25
N CYS A 79 2.15 17.36 7.16
CA CYS A 79 3.60 17.47 7.19
C CYS A 79 4.16 18.20 5.96
N LEU A 80 4.68 19.42 6.15
CA LEU A 80 5.31 20.18 5.08
C LEU A 80 6.82 19.96 5.12
N ALA A 81 7.30 19.00 4.36
CA ALA A 81 8.72 18.65 4.24
C ALA A 81 9.44 19.53 3.22
N LYS A 82 10.78 19.33 3.08
CA LYS A 82 11.60 20.09 2.14
C LYS A 82 11.08 19.97 0.70
N ASP A 83 10.79 18.75 0.24
CA ASP A 83 10.45 18.46 -1.15
C ASP A 83 8.97 18.09 -1.34
N TYR A 84 8.25 17.80 -0.26
CA TYR A 84 6.91 17.24 -0.29
C TYR A 84 5.92 18.01 0.59
N ALA A 85 4.69 18.13 0.10
CA ALA A 85 3.51 18.39 0.91
C ALA A 85 2.84 17.04 1.17
N ILE A 86 2.80 16.60 2.43
CA ILE A 86 2.44 15.22 2.79
C ILE A 86 1.16 15.23 3.59
N GLU A 87 0.21 14.45 3.13
CA GLU A 87 -1.05 14.18 3.82
C GLU A 87 -1.01 12.81 4.47
N PHE A 88 -1.47 12.71 5.70
CA PHE A 88 -1.60 11.47 6.44
C PHE A 88 -3.05 11.06 6.50
N ASP A 89 -3.35 9.79 6.29
CA ASP A 89 -4.68 9.27 6.53
C ASP A 89 -4.66 7.74 6.65
N PHE A 90 -5.68 7.20 7.29
CA PHE A 90 -5.90 5.76 7.23
C PHE A 90 -6.12 5.31 5.80
N ALA A 91 -5.50 4.18 5.42
CA ALA A 91 -5.48 3.73 4.03
C ALA A 91 -6.88 3.62 3.39
N LYS A 92 -7.92 3.34 4.16
CA LYS A 92 -9.31 3.30 3.68
C LYS A 92 -9.81 4.64 3.12
N LYS A 93 -9.23 5.78 3.54
CA LYS A 93 -9.55 7.13 3.09
C LYS A 93 -8.62 7.63 1.98
N TRP A 94 -7.92 6.73 1.31
CA TRP A 94 -6.91 7.00 0.29
C TRP A 94 -7.31 8.06 -0.75
N ALA A 95 -8.59 8.12 -1.15
CA ALA A 95 -9.05 9.05 -2.17
C ALA A 95 -9.11 10.50 -1.65
N GLU A 96 -9.49 10.69 -0.38
CA GLU A 96 -9.47 11.98 0.31
C GLU A 96 -8.03 12.47 0.46
N SER A 97 -7.15 11.63 0.99
CA SER A 97 -5.72 11.89 1.16
C SER A 97 -5.05 12.30 -0.15
N VAL A 98 -5.34 11.61 -1.26
CA VAL A 98 -4.84 11.97 -2.60
C VAL A 98 -5.33 13.35 -3.04
N GLY A 99 -6.61 13.66 -2.85
CA GLY A 99 -7.19 14.95 -3.19
C GLY A 99 -6.51 16.10 -2.45
N GLN A 100 -6.32 15.95 -1.14
CA GLN A 100 -5.65 16.93 -0.29
C GLN A 100 -4.17 17.09 -0.66
N ALA A 101 -3.43 16.00 -0.84
CA ALA A 101 -2.02 16.05 -1.25
C ALA A 101 -1.80 16.79 -2.58
N LEU A 102 -2.66 16.55 -3.57
CA LEU A 102 -2.62 17.25 -4.85
C LEU A 102 -2.92 18.75 -4.69
N TYR A 103 -3.91 19.09 -3.88
CA TYR A 103 -4.25 20.47 -3.58
C TYR A 103 -3.10 21.22 -2.90
N TYR A 104 -2.54 20.64 -1.84
CA TYR A 104 -1.41 21.23 -1.12
C TYR A 104 -0.15 21.34 -1.97
N SER A 105 0.08 20.40 -2.87
CA SER A 105 1.13 20.49 -3.87
C SER A 105 1.01 21.74 -4.72
N LYS A 106 -0.21 22.09 -5.16
CA LYS A 106 -0.47 23.32 -5.92
C LYS A 106 -0.21 24.58 -5.13
N LEU A 107 -0.61 24.62 -3.86
CA LEU A 107 -0.45 25.81 -3.00
C LEU A 107 0.99 26.04 -2.57
N THR A 108 1.76 24.97 -2.40
CA THR A 108 3.13 25.05 -1.83
C THR A 108 4.23 24.99 -2.88
N GLY A 109 3.92 24.59 -4.11
CA GLY A 109 4.90 24.29 -5.15
C GLY A 109 5.74 23.04 -4.88
N LYS A 110 5.40 22.26 -3.84
CA LYS A 110 6.10 21.01 -3.47
C LYS A 110 5.46 19.81 -4.15
N LYS A 111 6.19 18.70 -4.20
CA LYS A 111 5.65 17.45 -4.75
C LYS A 111 4.55 16.89 -3.85
N PRO A 112 3.47 16.32 -4.42
CA PRO A 112 2.44 15.68 -3.61
C PRO A 112 2.92 14.37 -3.01
N ALA A 113 2.55 14.12 -1.75
CA ALA A 113 2.81 12.85 -1.10
C ALA A 113 1.67 12.47 -0.15
N VAL A 114 1.46 11.17 0.01
CA VAL A 114 0.53 10.62 0.99
C VAL A 114 1.25 9.64 1.89
N THR A 115 0.93 9.66 3.17
CA THR A 115 1.31 8.62 4.13
C THR A 115 0.07 7.81 4.47
N LEU A 116 -0.02 6.59 3.97
CA LEU A 116 -1.15 5.71 4.22
C LEU A 116 -0.90 4.87 5.48
N ILE A 117 -1.78 5.03 6.46
CA ILE A 117 -1.76 4.26 7.72
C ILE A 117 -2.53 2.98 7.49
N LEU A 118 -1.80 1.86 7.48
CA LEU A 118 -2.32 0.52 7.30
C LEU A 118 -2.68 -0.07 8.66
N THR A 119 -3.93 -0.43 8.88
CA THR A 119 -4.41 -1.04 10.13
C THR A 119 -4.53 -2.56 10.02
N SER A 120 -4.35 -3.10 8.83
CA SER A 120 -4.31 -4.54 8.58
C SER A 120 -3.52 -4.86 7.29
N PRO A 121 -3.04 -6.10 7.13
CA PRO A 121 -2.40 -6.52 5.87
C PRO A 121 -3.28 -6.35 4.63
N THR A 122 -4.60 -6.43 4.78
CA THR A 122 -5.53 -6.27 3.66
C THR A 122 -5.62 -4.84 3.14
N ASP A 123 -5.11 -3.85 3.88
CA ASP A 123 -5.14 -2.44 3.49
C ASP A 123 -4.19 -2.10 2.33
N TYR A 124 -3.25 -2.99 2.00
CA TYR A 124 -2.44 -2.85 0.78
C TYR A 124 -3.26 -2.72 -0.51
N ARG A 125 -4.52 -3.16 -0.51
CA ARG A 125 -5.44 -2.92 -1.64
C ARG A 125 -5.66 -1.43 -1.92
N TYR A 126 -5.59 -0.57 -0.90
CA TYR A 126 -5.74 0.88 -1.06
C TYR A 126 -4.46 1.52 -1.59
N VAL A 127 -3.27 1.03 -1.17
CA VAL A 127 -1.99 1.43 -1.74
C VAL A 127 -2.00 1.21 -3.26
N LYS A 128 -2.42 0.02 -3.71
CA LYS A 128 -2.57 -0.31 -5.13
C LYS A 128 -3.54 0.61 -5.89
N ARG A 129 -4.54 1.18 -5.22
CA ARG A 129 -5.44 2.15 -5.85
C ARG A 129 -4.73 3.47 -6.12
N VAL A 130 -3.94 3.95 -5.16
CA VAL A 130 -3.13 5.17 -5.34
C VAL A 130 -2.10 4.99 -6.44
N GLU A 131 -1.39 3.85 -6.48
CA GLU A 131 -0.44 3.53 -7.54
C GLU A 131 -1.06 3.59 -8.94
N ARG A 132 -2.28 3.08 -9.09
CA ARG A 132 -2.98 3.05 -10.39
C ARG A 132 -3.36 4.42 -10.92
N LEU A 133 -3.33 5.47 -10.09
CA LEU A 133 -3.60 6.83 -10.55
C LEU A 133 -2.46 7.38 -11.40
N ASP A 134 -1.24 6.85 -11.24
CA ASP A 134 -0.02 7.23 -12.00
C ASP A 134 0.17 8.76 -12.11
N ASN A 135 -0.12 9.46 -11.02
CA ASN A 135 -0.17 10.93 -10.96
C ASN A 135 1.06 11.57 -10.29
N GLY A 136 2.15 10.78 -10.14
CA GLY A 136 3.40 11.25 -9.54
C GLY A 136 3.35 11.48 -8.02
N ILE A 137 2.32 11.01 -7.33
CA ILE A 137 2.22 11.07 -5.88
C ILE A 137 3.23 10.11 -5.25
N LYS A 138 4.06 10.62 -4.35
CA LYS A 138 4.92 9.77 -3.50
C LYS A 138 4.06 9.11 -2.44
N ILE A 139 4.23 7.81 -2.26
CA ILE A 139 3.53 7.04 -1.22
C ILE A 139 4.53 6.67 -0.12
N PHE A 140 4.18 6.99 1.11
CA PHE A 140 4.81 6.50 2.34
C PHE A 140 3.82 5.59 3.06
N LEU A 141 4.33 4.65 3.86
CA LEU A 141 3.49 3.72 4.59
C LEU A 141 3.80 3.74 6.09
N VAL A 142 2.75 3.68 6.88
CA VAL A 142 2.81 3.38 8.31
C VAL A 142 2.08 2.06 8.53
N LYS A 143 2.75 1.08 9.13
CA LYS A 143 2.14 -0.17 9.59
C LYS A 143 1.72 0.00 11.05
N ALA A 144 0.43 -0.02 11.29
CA ALA A 144 -0.22 0.10 12.59
C ALA A 144 -0.90 -1.22 13.00
N TYR A 145 -0.23 -2.36 12.74
CA TYR A 145 -0.68 -3.71 13.10
C TYR A 145 0.50 -4.62 13.40
#